data_1c95ab03612025e782c3d57ea8794c8f
#
_entry.id   1c95ab03612025e782c3d57ea8794c8f
#
_cell.length_a   1.000
_cell.length_b   1.000
_cell.length_c   1.000
_cell.angle_alpha   90.00
_cell.angle_beta   90.00
_cell.angle_gamma   90.00
#
_symmetry.space_group_name_H-M   'P 1'
#
loop_
_entity.id
_entity.type
_entity.pdbx_description
1 polymer ?
#
loop_
_entity_poly.entity_id
_entity_poly.type
_entity_poly.pdbx_seq_one_letter_code
_entity_poly.pdbx_strand_id
1 'polypeptide(L)'
;MTAESVCLTLVAARRRRDELFDFLSEQRDLVAGFSASDCAGFGPTVRLPSAPEQVKGHADQVLLRIILEKPQADLLLSRIKTAFAGTRLVYWIMPVTEFGILDDRGPEADH
;
A
#
# COMPACT_ATOMS: atom_id res chain seq x y z
N MET A 1 12.24 18.47 -15.26
CA MET A 1 12.24 18.01 -13.85
C MET A 1 11.58 16.66 -13.75
N THR A 2 12.21 15.75 -13.05
CA THR A 2 11.59 14.48 -12.76
C THR A 2 10.59 14.64 -11.61
N ALA A 3 9.51 13.89 -11.67
CA ALA A 3 8.55 13.89 -10.58
C ALA A 3 9.16 13.24 -9.33
N GLU A 4 8.71 13.71 -8.18
CA GLU A 4 9.13 13.16 -6.90
C GLU A 4 8.60 11.74 -6.73
N SER A 5 9.47 10.81 -6.32
CA SER A 5 9.05 9.46 -5.96
C SER A 5 8.50 9.42 -4.54
N VAL A 6 7.44 8.67 -4.37
CA VAL A 6 6.80 8.52 -3.07
C VAL A 6 6.45 7.05 -2.82
N CYS A 7 6.24 6.72 -1.56
CA CYS A 7 5.70 5.43 -1.15
C CYS A 7 4.29 5.65 -0.61
N LEU A 8 3.31 5.10 -1.31
CA LEU A 8 1.95 5.05 -0.81
C LEU A 8 1.81 3.76 0.01
N THR A 9 1.48 3.92 1.29
CA THR A 9 1.26 2.80 2.19
C THR A 9 -0.23 2.69 2.49
N LEU A 10 -0.74 1.47 2.42
CA LEU A 10 -2.14 1.15 2.72
C LEU A 10 -2.18 0.11 3.83
N VAL A 11 -3.07 0.29 4.79
CA VAL A 11 -3.31 -0.71 5.84
C VAL A 11 -4.81 -0.99 5.89
N ALA A 12 -5.15 -2.26 5.77
CA ALA A 12 -6.55 -2.70 5.73
C ALA A 12 -6.74 -3.95 6.58
N ALA A 13 -7.99 -4.25 6.90
CA ALA A 13 -8.32 -5.53 7.53
C ALA A 13 -7.88 -6.67 6.61
N ARG A 14 -7.28 -7.73 7.20
CA ARG A 14 -6.75 -8.85 6.41
C ARG A 14 -7.82 -9.51 5.55
N ARG A 15 -9.07 -9.52 5.99
CA ARG A 15 -10.17 -10.09 5.20
C ARG A 15 -10.40 -9.37 3.88
N ARG A 16 -9.86 -8.14 3.71
CA ARG A 16 -9.97 -7.37 2.47
C ARG A 16 -8.75 -7.53 1.57
N ARG A 17 -7.81 -8.40 1.95
CA ARG A 17 -6.55 -8.54 1.22
C ARG A 17 -6.77 -8.87 -0.26
N ASP A 18 -7.58 -9.87 -0.56
CA ASP A 18 -7.77 -10.30 -1.95
C ASP A 18 -8.47 -9.23 -2.77
N GLU A 19 -9.48 -8.58 -2.20
CA GLU A 19 -10.18 -7.47 -2.84
C GLU A 19 -9.21 -6.33 -3.19
N LEU A 20 -8.33 -6.00 -2.24
CA LEU A 20 -7.36 -4.92 -2.43
C LEU A 20 -6.29 -5.30 -3.45
N PHE A 21 -5.81 -6.54 -3.42
CA PHE A 21 -4.85 -7.04 -4.41
C PHE A 21 -5.44 -7.01 -5.82
N ASP A 22 -6.68 -7.47 -5.97
CA ASP A 22 -7.36 -7.45 -7.26
C ASP A 22 -7.52 -6.02 -7.77
N PHE A 23 -7.94 -5.12 -6.91
CA PHE A 23 -8.10 -3.71 -7.28
C PHE A 23 -6.78 -3.12 -7.79
N LEU A 24 -5.69 -3.31 -7.04
CA LEU A 24 -4.39 -2.76 -7.42
C LEU A 24 -3.86 -3.40 -8.71
N SER A 25 -4.10 -4.68 -8.89
CA SER A 25 -3.67 -5.39 -10.10
C SER A 25 -4.39 -4.89 -11.35
N GLU A 26 -5.57 -4.32 -11.20
CA GLU A 26 -6.32 -3.74 -12.30
C GLU A 26 -5.83 -2.34 -12.68
N GLN A 27 -5.05 -1.68 -11.83
CA GLN A 27 -4.53 -0.33 -12.06
C GLN A 27 -3.21 -0.37 -12.85
N ARG A 28 -3.21 -1.03 -14.00
CA ARG A 28 -1.99 -1.26 -14.80
C ARG A 28 -1.36 0.02 -15.33
N ASP A 29 -2.15 1.07 -15.46
CA ASP A 29 -1.67 2.37 -15.90
C ASP A 29 -0.84 3.10 -14.85
N LEU A 30 -0.99 2.72 -13.57
CA LEU A 30 -0.36 3.41 -12.46
C LEU A 30 0.58 2.51 -11.63
N VAL A 31 0.21 1.26 -11.43
CA VAL A 31 0.89 0.37 -10.50
C VAL A 31 1.75 -0.64 -11.25
N ALA A 32 3.07 -0.48 -11.19
CA ALA A 32 4.00 -1.45 -11.76
C ALA A 32 4.12 -2.69 -10.87
N GLY A 33 4.00 -2.50 -9.57
CA GLY A 33 4.04 -3.57 -8.60
C GLY A 33 3.83 -3.05 -7.20
N PHE A 34 3.61 -3.94 -6.26
CA PHE A 34 3.47 -3.58 -4.86
C PHE A 34 3.98 -4.71 -3.98
N SER A 35 4.35 -4.37 -2.76
CA SER A 35 4.76 -5.34 -1.74
C SER A 35 3.70 -5.38 -0.65
N ALA A 36 3.46 -6.56 -0.10
CA ALA A 36 2.46 -6.73 0.95
C ALA A 36 3.00 -7.60 2.07
N SER A 37 2.57 -7.32 3.29
CA SER A 37 2.88 -8.14 4.45
C SER A 37 1.70 -8.14 5.41
N ASP A 38 1.54 -9.25 6.12
CA ASP A 38 0.58 -9.31 7.22
C ASP A 38 1.14 -8.53 8.41
N CYS A 39 0.27 -7.87 9.15
CA CYS A 39 0.67 -7.13 10.34
C CYS A 39 -0.42 -7.16 11.39
N ALA A 40 -0.09 -6.72 12.61
CA ALA A 40 -1.03 -6.61 13.70
C ALA A 40 -1.31 -5.14 13.98
N GLY A 41 -2.59 -4.78 14.13
CA GLY A 41 -2.99 -3.41 14.42
C GLY A 41 -3.38 -3.25 15.88
N PHE A 42 -2.85 -2.19 16.50
CA PHE A 42 -3.10 -1.85 17.90
C PHE A 42 -3.55 -0.40 18.00
N GLY A 43 -4.22 -0.08 19.09
CA GLY A 43 -4.57 1.29 19.40
C GLY A 43 -6.07 1.48 19.60
N PRO A 44 -6.48 2.61 20.20
CA PRO A 44 -7.88 2.84 20.55
C PRO A 44 -8.82 3.02 19.38
N THR A 45 -8.28 3.37 18.20
CA THR A 45 -9.09 3.54 16.99
C THR A 45 -9.16 2.28 16.14
N VAL A 46 -8.38 1.25 16.47
CA VAL A 46 -8.36 -0.01 15.73
C VAL A 46 -9.52 -0.88 16.19
N ARG A 47 -10.30 -1.39 15.22
CA ARG A 47 -11.44 -2.26 15.50
C ARG A 47 -11.01 -3.71 15.51
N LEU A 48 -11.62 -4.48 16.40
CA LEU A 48 -11.36 -5.91 16.55
C LEU A 48 -12.65 -6.67 16.16
N PRO A 49 -12.88 -6.89 14.84
CA PRO A 49 -14.18 -7.37 14.38
C PRO A 49 -14.46 -8.84 14.67
N SER A 50 -13.43 -9.64 14.96
CA SER A 50 -13.61 -11.08 15.20
C SER A 50 -13.28 -11.43 16.64
N ALA A 51 -13.86 -12.56 17.12
CA ALA A 51 -13.57 -13.07 18.45
C ALA A 51 -12.07 -13.42 18.64
N PRO A 52 -11.39 -14.08 17.69
CA PRO A 52 -9.95 -14.30 17.82
C PRO A 52 -9.14 -13.01 17.97
N GLU A 53 -9.49 -11.95 17.24
CA GLU A 53 -8.82 -10.66 17.35
C GLU A 53 -9.05 -10.03 18.74
N GLN A 54 -10.27 -10.13 19.25
CA GLN A 54 -10.59 -9.62 20.59
C GLN A 54 -9.80 -10.34 21.67
N VAL A 55 -9.62 -11.66 21.54
CA VAL A 55 -8.84 -12.45 22.49
C VAL A 55 -7.36 -12.07 22.42
N LYS A 56 -6.81 -11.90 21.21
CA LYS A 56 -5.40 -11.52 21.04
C LYS A 56 -5.14 -10.06 21.43
N GLY A 57 -6.16 -9.22 21.37
CA GLY A 57 -6.02 -7.79 21.67
C GLY A 57 -5.45 -6.97 20.53
N HIS A 58 -5.43 -7.49 19.30
CA HIS A 58 -5.02 -6.74 18.12
C HIS A 58 -5.80 -7.18 16.90
N ALA A 59 -5.86 -6.29 15.91
CA ALA A 59 -6.49 -6.57 14.63
C ALA A 59 -5.51 -7.28 13.70
N ASP A 60 -6.02 -8.24 12.91
CA ASP A 60 -5.26 -8.85 11.83
C ASP A 60 -5.40 -7.96 10.60
N GLN A 61 -4.27 -7.44 10.14
CA GLN A 61 -4.23 -6.46 9.05
C GLN A 61 -3.24 -6.87 7.98
N VAL A 62 -3.39 -6.26 6.80
CA VAL A 62 -2.44 -6.35 5.70
C VAL A 62 -1.92 -4.94 5.44
N LEU A 63 -0.61 -4.85 5.20
CA LEU A 63 0.06 -3.59 4.87
C LEU A 63 0.64 -3.73 3.48
N LEU A 64 0.36 -2.74 2.61
CA LEU A 64 0.85 -2.71 1.24
C LEU A 64 1.67 -1.45 1.02
N ARG A 65 2.74 -1.57 0.24
CA ARG A 65 3.59 -0.45 -0.15
C ARG A 65 3.71 -0.40 -1.65
N ILE A 66 3.49 0.78 -2.21
CA ILE A 66 3.54 1.02 -3.65
C ILE A 66 4.45 2.22 -3.89
N ILE A 67 5.48 2.02 -4.72
CA ILE A 67 6.37 3.13 -5.09
C ILE A 67 5.84 3.71 -6.40
N LEU A 68 5.63 5.02 -6.41
CA LEU A 68 5.04 5.74 -7.53
C LEU A 68 5.65 7.14 -7.62
N GLU A 69 5.46 7.80 -8.75
CA GLU A 69 5.64 9.25 -8.81
C GLU A 69 4.46 9.93 -8.14
N LYS A 70 4.68 11.09 -7.56
CA LYS A 70 3.66 11.79 -6.76
C LYS A 70 2.34 12.01 -7.51
N PRO A 71 2.33 12.49 -8.77
CA PRO A 71 1.06 12.64 -9.50
C PRO A 71 0.29 11.32 -9.67
N GLN A 72 1.02 10.23 -9.91
CA GLN A 72 0.41 8.90 -10.04
C GLN A 72 -0.14 8.42 -8.71
N ALA A 73 0.57 8.67 -7.62
CA ALA A 73 0.10 8.33 -6.27
C ALA A 73 -1.19 9.08 -5.94
N ASP A 74 -1.26 10.36 -6.29
CA ASP A 74 -2.47 11.16 -6.05
C ASP A 74 -3.65 10.62 -6.82
N LEU A 75 -3.45 10.23 -8.08
CA LEU A 75 -4.51 9.65 -8.91
C LEU A 75 -4.96 8.29 -8.36
N LEU A 76 -4.00 7.42 -8.03
CA LEU A 76 -4.31 6.11 -7.46
C LEU A 76 -5.06 6.26 -6.15
N LEU A 77 -4.63 7.16 -5.27
CA LEU A 77 -5.29 7.40 -4.00
C LEU A 77 -6.73 7.88 -4.20
N SER A 78 -6.96 8.74 -5.19
CA SER A 78 -8.29 9.19 -5.55
C SER A 78 -9.20 8.00 -5.90
N ARG A 79 -8.70 7.06 -6.70
CA ARG A 79 -9.45 5.84 -7.06
C ARG A 79 -9.72 4.96 -5.84
N ILE A 80 -8.73 4.82 -4.96
CA ILE A 80 -8.85 4.04 -3.73
C ILE A 80 -9.89 4.65 -2.81
N LYS A 81 -9.89 5.96 -2.65
CA LYS A 81 -10.87 6.66 -1.80
C LYS A 81 -12.30 6.39 -2.25
N THR A 82 -12.53 6.28 -3.54
CA THR A 82 -13.85 5.96 -4.07
C THR A 82 -14.18 4.49 -3.87
N ALA A 83 -13.26 3.59 -4.23
CA ALA A 83 -13.53 2.15 -4.21
C ALA A 83 -13.63 1.58 -2.79
N PHE A 84 -12.90 2.15 -1.85
CA PHE A 84 -12.80 1.63 -0.47
C PHE A 84 -13.39 2.59 0.56
N ALA A 85 -14.30 3.47 0.15
CA ALA A 85 -14.99 4.36 1.07
C ALA A 85 -15.73 3.55 2.13
N GLY A 86 -15.63 3.99 3.38
CA GLY A 86 -16.31 3.35 4.51
C GLY A 86 -15.65 2.08 5.03
N THR A 87 -14.53 1.66 4.47
CA THR A 87 -13.84 0.42 4.88
C THR A 87 -12.84 0.61 6.00
N ARG A 88 -12.59 1.85 6.41
CA ARG A 88 -11.58 2.23 7.40
C ARG A 88 -10.15 1.90 6.96
N LEU A 89 -9.92 1.81 5.66
CA LEU A 89 -8.57 1.66 5.12
C LEU A 89 -7.73 2.86 5.53
N VAL A 90 -6.57 2.61 6.09
CA VAL A 90 -5.63 3.65 6.51
C VAL A 90 -4.59 3.83 5.41
N TYR A 91 -4.18 5.06 5.17
CA TYR A 91 -3.17 5.32 4.16
C TYR A 91 -2.26 6.46 4.60
N TRP A 92 -1.06 6.48 4.04
CA TRP A 92 -0.17 7.63 4.12
C TRP A 92 0.76 7.61 2.93
N ILE A 93 1.31 8.77 2.61
CA ILE A 93 2.29 8.94 1.54
C ILE A 93 3.57 9.49 2.16
N MET A 94 4.70 8.86 1.83
CA MET A 94 6.01 9.29 2.31
C MET A 94 6.91 9.58 1.11
N PRO A 95 7.78 10.59 1.21
CA PRO A 95 8.77 10.81 0.16
C PRO A 95 9.78 9.65 0.13
N VAL A 96 10.22 9.31 -1.07
CA VAL A 96 11.28 8.33 -1.30
C VAL A 96 12.43 9.07 -1.95
N THR A 97 13.55 9.16 -1.24
CA THR A 97 14.69 9.93 -1.72
C THR A 97 15.43 9.25 -2.86
N GLU A 98 15.36 7.94 -2.91
CA GLU A 98 16.02 7.17 -3.97
C GLU A 98 15.30 5.84 -4.13
N PHE A 99 15.05 5.45 -5.36
CA PHE A 99 14.49 4.15 -5.71
C PHE A 99 15.20 3.62 -6.95
N GLY A 100 15.52 2.35 -6.94
CA GLY A 100 16.13 1.70 -8.08
C GLY A 100 16.01 0.20 -8.00
N ILE A 101 16.26 -0.44 -9.12
CA ILE A 101 16.28 -1.90 -9.24
C ILE A 101 17.66 -2.30 -9.74
N LEU A 102 18.31 -3.18 -9.01
CA LEU A 102 19.59 -3.70 -9.45
C LEU A 102 19.35 -4.93 -10.31
N ASP A 103 19.75 -4.83 -11.56
CA ASP A 103 19.67 -5.97 -12.49
C ASP A 103 21.00 -6.71 -12.56
N ASP A 104 21.10 -7.70 -13.45
CA ASP A 104 22.29 -8.55 -13.55
C ASP A 104 23.56 -7.78 -13.87
N ARG A 105 23.43 -6.64 -14.53
CA ARG A 105 24.60 -5.86 -14.97
C ARG A 105 24.94 -4.71 -14.03
N GLY A 106 24.04 -4.37 -13.13
CA GLY A 106 24.23 -3.27 -12.20
C GLY A 106 24.14 -1.90 -12.89
N PRO A 107 24.17 -0.81 -12.10
CA PRO A 107 23.96 0.54 -12.61
C PRO A 107 25.06 1.03 -13.56
N GLU A 108 26.29 0.54 -13.45
CA GLU A 108 27.40 0.97 -14.31
C GLU A 108 27.20 0.56 -15.77
N ALA A 109 26.41 -0.47 -16.03
CA ALA A 109 26.17 -0.95 -17.38
C ALA A 109 25.37 0.06 -18.24
N ASP A 110 24.75 1.04 -17.62
CA ASP A 110 23.93 2.05 -18.29
C ASP A 110 24.72 3.23 -18.82
N HIS A 111 26.01 3.25 -18.61
CA HIS A 111 26.88 4.36 -19.07
C HIS A 111 27.23 4.28 -20.53
#